data_133122952672eae7a62ec4139edfbc28
#
_entry.id   133122952672eae7a62ec4139edfbc28
#
_cell.length_a   1.000
_cell.length_b   1.000
_cell.length_c   1.000
_cell.angle_alpha   90.00
_cell.angle_beta   90.00
_cell.angle_gamma   90.00
#
_symmetry.space_group_name_H-M   'P 1'
#
loop_
_entity.id
_entity.type
_entity.pdbx_description
1 polymer ?
#
loop_
_entity_poly.entity_id
_entity_poly.type
_entity_poly.pdbx_seq_one_letter_code
_entity_poly.pdbx_strand_id
1 'polypeptide(L)'
;MSWPANILKVLRGWARGGADLLLPELCAACAGADVSAEGLCEACNVALLSMVSIPYCPRCGGSLGPNVPVRQEGCASCPATLPRFVRVIRLGPYVAPLVSIIRELKYRRQETMRRRLGRLLGLAVAARSDGESFDLVTPVPMHWRRRLARGYDHARNLAAAVAAELKLPAGDELVRTRNTPPQTHLSRSVRIENVRGAFAARGAAAIAGANILLVDDVCTTGATASEAAKALLDSGALRVMLAVVAKSEPPRAYAGGAT
;
A
#
# COMPACT_ATOMS: atom_id res chain seq x y z
N MET A 1 49.60 -3.20 5.49
CA MET A 1 49.51 -2.92 4.05
C MET A 1 48.07 -2.61 3.72
N SER A 2 47.73 -1.31 3.65
CA SER A 2 46.37 -0.85 3.32
C SER A 2 46.25 -0.73 1.81
N TRP A 3 45.34 -1.45 1.20
CA TRP A 3 45.05 -1.33 -0.23
C TRP A 3 44.44 0.06 -0.49
N PRO A 4 44.86 0.75 -1.56
CA PRO A 4 44.34 2.10 -1.85
C PRO A 4 42.84 2.04 -2.12
N ALA A 5 42.09 2.96 -1.53
CA ALA A 5 40.62 3.07 -1.60
C ALA A 5 40.04 3.06 -3.03
N ASN A 6 40.85 3.42 -4.02
CA ASN A 6 40.49 3.40 -5.44
C ASN A 6 40.37 1.97 -6.02
N ILE A 7 41.18 1.00 -5.57
CA ILE A 7 41.10 -0.38 -6.07
C ILE A 7 39.81 -1.04 -5.58
N LEU A 8 39.39 -0.77 -4.35
CA LEU A 8 38.13 -1.28 -3.81
C LEU A 8 36.88 -0.68 -4.54
N LYS A 9 36.96 0.57 -4.99
CA LYS A 9 35.90 1.17 -5.83
C LYS A 9 35.83 0.53 -7.22
N VAL A 10 36.98 0.28 -7.83
CA VAL A 10 37.05 -0.36 -9.16
C VAL A 10 36.56 -1.80 -9.08
N LEU A 11 37.02 -2.60 -8.11
CA LEU A 11 36.57 -3.98 -7.92
C LEU A 11 35.08 -4.08 -7.59
N ARG A 12 34.52 -3.14 -6.80
CA ARG A 12 33.07 -3.04 -6.58
C ARG A 12 32.31 -2.65 -7.85
N GLY A 13 32.86 -1.82 -8.73
CA GLY A 13 32.30 -1.49 -10.03
C GLY A 13 32.24 -2.71 -10.95
N TRP A 14 33.33 -3.48 -11.02
CA TRP A 14 33.40 -4.69 -11.84
C TRP A 14 32.51 -5.83 -11.30
N ALA A 15 32.44 -6.00 -9.99
CA ALA A 15 31.55 -6.97 -9.36
C ALA A 15 30.06 -6.61 -9.59
N ARG A 16 29.71 -5.32 -9.60
CA ARG A 16 28.35 -4.86 -9.96
C ARG A 16 28.08 -5.09 -11.44
N GLY A 17 28.96 -4.65 -12.34
CA GLY A 17 28.78 -4.86 -13.77
C GLY A 17 28.68 -6.34 -14.18
N GLY A 18 29.44 -7.23 -13.53
CA GLY A 18 29.35 -8.69 -13.73
C GLY A 18 28.05 -9.28 -13.15
N ALA A 19 27.57 -8.78 -12.02
CA ALA A 19 26.29 -9.19 -11.44
C ALA A 19 25.10 -8.69 -12.28
N ASP A 20 25.17 -7.48 -12.81
CA ASP A 20 24.14 -6.91 -13.69
C ASP A 20 24.02 -7.65 -15.03
N LEU A 21 25.15 -8.22 -15.54
CA LEU A 21 25.15 -9.07 -16.73
C LEU A 21 24.50 -10.45 -16.47
N LEU A 22 24.65 -10.98 -15.26
CA LEU A 22 24.10 -12.29 -14.87
C LEU A 22 22.69 -12.20 -14.28
N LEU A 23 22.30 -11.03 -13.75
CA LEU A 23 21.00 -10.77 -13.14
C LEU A 23 20.55 -9.35 -13.51
N PRO A 24 20.16 -9.12 -14.77
CA PRO A 24 19.69 -7.80 -15.19
C PRO A 24 18.47 -7.37 -14.35
N GLU A 25 18.44 -6.10 -13.97
CA GLU A 25 17.25 -5.53 -13.36
C GLU A 25 16.09 -5.62 -14.37
N LEU A 26 15.03 -6.30 -14.00
CA LEU A 26 13.84 -6.46 -14.82
C LEU A 26 12.73 -5.54 -14.34
N CYS A 27 11.91 -5.06 -15.25
CA CYS A 27 10.73 -4.27 -14.94
C CYS A 27 9.82 -5.00 -13.96
N ALA A 28 9.54 -4.39 -12.81
CA ALA A 28 8.72 -4.96 -11.74
C ALA A 28 7.27 -5.25 -12.17
N ALA A 29 6.82 -4.74 -13.32
CA ALA A 29 5.48 -4.94 -13.85
C ALA A 29 5.42 -5.97 -14.97
N CYS A 30 6.30 -5.90 -15.98
CA CYS A 30 6.24 -6.73 -17.18
C CYS A 30 7.44 -7.67 -17.36
N ALA A 31 8.44 -7.61 -16.47
CA ALA A 31 9.70 -8.35 -16.56
C ALA A 31 10.55 -8.05 -17.82
N GLY A 32 10.29 -6.97 -18.55
CA GLY A 32 11.15 -6.49 -19.64
C GLY A 32 12.49 -5.97 -19.14
N ALA A 33 13.54 -6.01 -19.99
CA ALA A 33 14.90 -5.63 -19.62
C ALA A 33 15.17 -4.12 -19.71
N ASP A 34 14.34 -3.36 -20.39
CA ASP A 34 14.49 -1.89 -20.53
C ASP A 34 13.88 -1.19 -19.33
N VAL A 35 14.70 -1.01 -18.28
CA VAL A 35 14.27 -0.53 -16.97
C VAL A 35 14.96 0.77 -16.60
N SER A 36 14.18 1.75 -16.18
CA SER A 36 14.71 2.97 -15.56
C SER A 36 15.28 2.71 -14.17
N ALA A 37 16.07 3.65 -13.65
CA ALA A 37 16.57 3.61 -12.27
C ALA A 37 15.46 3.50 -11.20
N GLU A 38 14.21 3.71 -11.58
CA GLU A 38 13.03 3.59 -10.71
C GLU A 38 12.35 2.20 -10.76
N GLY A 39 12.91 1.22 -11.49
CA GLY A 39 12.48 -0.17 -11.50
C GLY A 39 11.30 -0.49 -12.42
N LEU A 40 10.90 0.42 -13.32
CA LEU A 40 9.88 0.20 -14.36
C LEU A 40 10.38 0.62 -15.74
N CYS A 41 9.94 -0.06 -16.80
CA CYS A 41 10.07 0.46 -18.15
C CYS A 41 9.11 1.64 -18.36
N GLU A 42 9.35 2.43 -19.41
CA GLU A 42 8.57 3.64 -19.69
C GLU A 42 7.07 3.34 -19.85
N ALA A 43 6.70 2.32 -20.62
CA ALA A 43 5.31 1.95 -20.81
C ALA A 43 4.60 1.58 -19.52
N CYS A 44 5.24 0.80 -18.63
CA CYS A 44 4.68 0.44 -17.33
C CYS A 44 4.62 1.63 -16.37
N ASN A 45 5.54 2.58 -16.50
CA ASN A 45 5.53 3.81 -15.74
C ASN A 45 4.34 4.70 -16.13
N VAL A 46 4.15 4.93 -17.42
CA VAL A 46 3.00 5.69 -17.95
C VAL A 46 1.69 5.02 -17.52
N ALA A 47 1.58 3.69 -17.66
CA ALA A 47 0.41 2.94 -17.21
C ALA A 47 0.16 3.06 -15.70
N LEU A 48 1.19 3.05 -14.86
CA LEU A 48 1.06 3.27 -13.41
C LEU A 48 0.53 4.67 -13.09
N LEU A 49 1.10 5.70 -13.72
CA LEU A 49 0.70 7.09 -13.49
C LEU A 49 -0.73 7.37 -13.96
N SER A 50 -1.16 6.77 -15.08
CA SER A 50 -2.54 6.89 -15.56
C SER A 50 -3.57 6.30 -14.58
N MET A 51 -3.20 5.24 -13.84
CA MET A 51 -4.08 4.66 -12.83
C MET A 51 -4.35 5.60 -11.65
N VAL A 52 -3.37 6.45 -11.30
CA VAL A 52 -3.54 7.41 -10.21
C VAL A 52 -4.64 8.43 -10.52
N SER A 53 -4.90 8.71 -11.80
CA SER A 53 -5.92 9.67 -12.25
C SER A 53 -7.33 9.08 -12.32
N ILE A 54 -7.50 7.75 -12.17
CA ILE A 54 -8.83 7.11 -12.24
C ILE A 54 -9.71 7.58 -11.08
N PRO A 55 -10.88 8.21 -11.35
CA PRO A 55 -11.81 8.63 -10.31
C PRO A 55 -12.31 7.44 -9.47
N TYR A 56 -12.45 7.65 -8.19
CA TYR A 56 -12.91 6.62 -7.27
C TYR A 56 -13.71 7.20 -6.09
N CYS A 57 -14.51 6.36 -5.47
CA CYS A 57 -15.28 6.72 -4.30
C CYS A 57 -14.37 6.89 -3.07
N PRO A 58 -14.35 8.03 -2.38
CA PRO A 58 -13.49 8.25 -1.22
C PRO A 58 -13.86 7.36 -0.02
N ARG A 59 -15.11 6.87 0.06
CA ARG A 59 -15.56 6.01 1.16
C ARG A 59 -15.15 4.56 1.02
N CYS A 60 -15.26 3.97 -0.18
CA CYS A 60 -14.96 2.54 -0.37
C CYS A 60 -13.72 2.27 -1.24
N GLY A 61 -13.19 3.30 -1.91
CA GLY A 61 -12.05 3.19 -2.82
C GLY A 61 -12.38 2.55 -4.17
N GLY A 62 -13.65 2.21 -4.45
CA GLY A 62 -14.07 1.62 -5.72
C GLY A 62 -14.01 2.62 -6.85
N SER A 63 -13.54 2.19 -8.05
CA SER A 63 -13.52 3.04 -9.25
C SER A 63 -14.91 3.51 -9.61
N LEU A 64 -15.01 4.75 -10.03
CA LEU A 64 -16.25 5.34 -10.55
C LEU A 64 -16.24 5.27 -12.08
N GLY A 65 -17.41 5.06 -12.67
CA GLY A 65 -17.59 5.15 -14.11
C GLY A 65 -17.44 6.59 -14.62
N PRO A 66 -17.34 6.80 -15.93
CA PRO A 66 -17.39 8.12 -16.52
C PRO A 66 -18.71 8.80 -16.11
N ASN A 67 -18.64 10.09 -15.81
CA ASN A 67 -19.79 10.91 -15.41
C ASN A 67 -20.46 10.55 -14.08
N VAL A 68 -19.85 9.66 -13.27
CA VAL A 68 -20.32 9.41 -11.89
C VAL A 68 -19.69 10.44 -10.95
N PRO A 69 -20.50 11.30 -10.31
CA PRO A 69 -19.96 12.32 -9.44
C PRO A 69 -19.29 11.68 -8.21
N VAL A 70 -18.14 12.24 -7.82
CA VAL A 70 -17.47 11.89 -6.57
C VAL A 70 -18.26 12.52 -5.42
N ARG A 71 -18.83 11.71 -4.54
CA ARG A 71 -19.55 12.14 -3.35
C ARG A 71 -18.81 11.73 -2.09
N GLN A 72 -18.77 12.60 -1.11
CA GLN A 72 -18.08 12.35 0.18
C GLN A 72 -18.79 11.25 0.98
N GLU A 73 -20.11 11.18 0.91
CA GLU A 73 -20.96 10.20 1.60
C GLU A 73 -20.76 8.78 1.07
N GLY A 74 -20.29 8.64 -0.17
CA GLY A 74 -20.04 7.37 -0.82
C GLY A 74 -20.75 7.22 -2.16
N CYS A 75 -20.61 6.04 -2.76
CA CYS A 75 -21.24 5.66 -4.02
C CYS A 75 -22.25 4.54 -3.81
N ALA A 76 -23.09 4.28 -4.82
CA ALA A 76 -24.08 3.19 -4.79
C ALA A 76 -23.49 1.79 -4.55
N SER A 77 -22.19 1.61 -4.83
CA SER A 77 -21.47 0.35 -4.59
C SER A 77 -20.80 0.27 -3.21
N CYS A 78 -20.98 1.28 -2.36
CA CYS A 78 -20.48 1.20 -0.99
C CYS A 78 -21.11 0.01 -0.25
N PRO A 79 -20.38 -0.64 0.67
CA PRO A 79 -20.95 -1.70 1.49
C PRO A 79 -22.04 -1.13 2.40
N ALA A 80 -23.11 -1.92 2.64
CA ALA A 80 -24.21 -1.53 3.55
C ALA A 80 -23.70 -1.14 4.93
N THR A 81 -22.69 -1.87 5.45
CA THR A 81 -21.95 -1.46 6.64
C THR A 81 -20.67 -0.78 6.21
N LEU A 82 -20.57 0.51 6.45
CA LEU A 82 -19.39 1.30 6.14
C LEU A 82 -18.20 0.88 7.01
N PRO A 83 -16.97 0.92 6.46
CA PRO A 83 -15.78 0.67 7.24
C PRO A 83 -15.57 1.74 8.33
N ARG A 84 -14.79 1.40 9.35
CA ARG A 84 -14.49 2.29 10.49
C ARG A 84 -13.54 3.45 10.12
N PHE A 85 -12.78 3.33 9.05
CA PHE A 85 -12.03 4.46 8.52
C PHE A 85 -12.95 5.42 7.74
N VAL A 86 -12.66 6.72 7.81
CA VAL A 86 -13.53 7.75 7.22
C VAL A 86 -13.33 7.90 5.72
N ARG A 87 -12.14 7.58 5.20
CA ARG A 87 -11.77 7.76 3.79
C ARG A 87 -10.75 6.71 3.35
N VAL A 88 -10.76 6.38 2.06
CA VAL A 88 -9.70 5.62 1.38
C VAL A 88 -8.99 6.52 0.38
N ILE A 89 -7.66 6.51 0.42
CA ILE A 89 -6.80 7.08 -0.60
C ILE A 89 -6.05 5.92 -1.26
N ARG A 90 -6.05 5.86 -2.59
CA ARG A 90 -5.42 4.78 -3.34
C ARG A 90 -4.66 5.29 -4.56
N LEU A 91 -3.68 4.53 -5.05
CA LEU A 91 -3.03 4.82 -6.33
C LEU A 91 -3.87 4.32 -7.52
N GLY A 92 -4.45 3.12 -7.44
CA GLY A 92 -5.26 2.59 -8.53
C GLY A 92 -6.09 1.35 -8.19
N PRO A 93 -6.81 0.78 -9.17
CA PRO A 93 -7.43 -0.54 -9.05
C PRO A 93 -6.35 -1.64 -9.01
N TYR A 94 -6.67 -2.81 -8.43
CA TYR A 94 -5.77 -3.96 -8.33
C TYR A 94 -5.77 -4.75 -9.65
N VAL A 95 -5.25 -4.13 -10.72
CA VAL A 95 -5.05 -4.71 -12.05
C VAL A 95 -3.61 -4.40 -12.52
N ALA A 96 -3.18 -4.94 -13.67
CA ALA A 96 -1.86 -4.60 -14.20
C ALA A 96 -1.75 -3.08 -14.51
N PRO A 97 -0.60 -2.44 -14.24
CA PRO A 97 0.66 -2.98 -13.73
C PRO A 97 0.71 -3.16 -12.21
N LEU A 98 -0.18 -2.57 -11.40
CA LEU A 98 -0.11 -2.58 -9.92
C LEU A 98 -0.15 -4.00 -9.34
N VAL A 99 -0.94 -4.91 -9.91
CA VAL A 99 -0.99 -6.29 -9.42
C VAL A 99 0.36 -7.00 -9.52
N SER A 100 1.08 -6.81 -10.64
CA SER A 100 2.41 -7.38 -10.85
C SER A 100 3.43 -6.76 -9.90
N ILE A 101 3.47 -5.43 -9.81
CA ILE A 101 4.36 -4.69 -8.91
C ILE A 101 4.16 -5.15 -7.46
N ILE A 102 2.92 -5.22 -6.97
CA ILE A 102 2.63 -5.63 -5.58
C ILE A 102 3.03 -7.09 -5.34
N ARG A 103 2.89 -7.98 -6.34
CA ARG A 103 3.38 -9.36 -6.23
C ARG A 103 4.90 -9.40 -6.11
N GLU A 104 5.62 -8.68 -6.97
CA GLU A 104 7.08 -8.60 -6.90
C GLU A 104 7.56 -8.05 -5.55
N LEU A 105 6.91 -7.03 -5.01
CA LEU A 105 7.22 -6.50 -3.68
C LEU A 105 7.04 -7.53 -2.56
N LYS A 106 6.13 -8.50 -2.71
CA LYS A 106 5.87 -9.54 -1.71
C LYS A 106 6.92 -10.66 -1.72
N TYR A 107 7.61 -10.86 -2.84
CA TYR A 107 8.52 -11.98 -3.03
C TYR A 107 9.98 -11.57 -3.23
N ARG A 108 10.25 -10.33 -3.68
CA ARG A 108 11.58 -9.81 -3.92
C ARG A 108 11.86 -8.59 -3.04
N ARG A 109 13.10 -8.41 -2.62
CA ARG A 109 13.53 -7.25 -1.81
C ARG A 109 13.75 -6.02 -2.71
N GLN A 110 12.74 -5.59 -3.44
CA GLN A 110 12.80 -4.41 -4.30
C GLN A 110 12.59 -3.12 -3.51
N GLU A 111 13.62 -2.66 -2.84
CA GLU A 111 13.57 -1.46 -2.00
C GLU A 111 13.26 -0.19 -2.80
N THR A 112 13.84 -0.03 -4.00
CA THR A 112 13.59 1.10 -4.90
C THR A 112 12.11 1.24 -5.23
N MET A 113 11.47 0.15 -5.63
CA MET A 113 10.04 0.16 -5.96
C MET A 113 9.14 0.45 -4.75
N ARG A 114 9.51 -0.06 -3.56
CA ARG A 114 8.77 0.26 -2.32
C ARG A 114 8.83 1.74 -1.98
N ARG A 115 10.01 2.34 -2.04
CA ARG A 115 10.18 3.79 -1.80
C ARG A 115 9.38 4.58 -2.81
N ARG A 116 9.42 4.19 -4.07
CA ARG A 116 8.66 4.85 -5.13
C ARG A 116 7.16 4.79 -4.88
N LEU A 117 6.59 3.60 -4.61
CA LEU A 117 5.16 3.48 -4.30
C LEU A 117 4.78 4.23 -3.03
N GLY A 118 5.63 4.20 -2.01
CA GLY A 118 5.42 4.98 -0.78
C GLY A 118 5.38 6.48 -1.05
N ARG A 119 6.33 6.99 -1.86
CA ARG A 119 6.34 8.39 -2.29
C ARG A 119 5.09 8.76 -3.10
N LEU A 120 4.73 7.97 -4.11
CA LEU A 120 3.51 8.21 -4.90
C LEU A 120 2.25 8.19 -4.02
N LEU A 121 2.17 7.27 -3.07
CA LEU A 121 1.05 7.19 -2.14
C LEU A 121 1.03 8.39 -1.18
N GLY A 122 2.18 8.83 -0.67
CA GLY A 122 2.31 10.04 0.13
C GLY A 122 1.84 11.29 -0.62
N LEU A 123 2.27 11.47 -1.87
CA LEU A 123 1.80 12.54 -2.75
C LEU A 123 0.27 12.48 -2.99
N ALA A 124 -0.26 11.26 -3.20
CA ALA A 124 -1.71 11.08 -3.35
C ALA A 124 -2.48 11.42 -2.07
N VAL A 125 -1.91 11.12 -0.89
CA VAL A 125 -2.47 11.52 0.41
C VAL A 125 -2.46 13.05 0.54
N ALA A 126 -1.33 13.71 0.30
CA ALA A 126 -1.23 15.17 0.36
C ALA A 126 -2.24 15.87 -0.56
N ALA A 127 -2.44 15.32 -1.78
CA ALA A 127 -3.35 15.91 -2.76
C ALA A 127 -4.84 15.64 -2.51
N ARG A 128 -5.19 14.59 -1.73
CA ARG A 128 -6.58 14.09 -1.62
C ARG A 128 -7.10 13.96 -0.20
N SER A 129 -6.36 14.46 0.78
CA SER A 129 -6.80 14.50 2.18
C SER A 129 -7.83 15.62 2.46
N ASP A 130 -8.12 16.47 1.47
CA ASP A 130 -9.02 17.63 1.61
C ASP A 130 -8.62 18.57 2.75
N GLY A 131 -7.30 18.77 2.92
CA GLY A 131 -6.76 19.65 3.97
C GLY A 131 -6.72 19.00 5.36
N GLU A 132 -7.09 17.74 5.51
CA GLU A 132 -6.95 17.06 6.78
C GLU A 132 -5.48 16.80 7.14
N SER A 133 -5.10 17.12 8.37
CA SER A 133 -3.78 16.83 8.92
C SER A 133 -3.77 15.46 9.58
N PHE A 134 -2.59 14.83 9.56
CA PHE A 134 -2.34 13.58 10.27
C PHE A 134 -1.25 13.79 11.32
N ASP A 135 -1.37 13.11 12.44
CA ASP A 135 -0.39 13.14 13.53
C ASP A 135 0.56 11.94 13.43
N LEU A 136 0.10 10.83 12.82
CA LEU A 136 0.81 9.57 12.81
C LEU A 136 0.48 8.74 11.58
N VAL A 137 1.49 8.06 11.02
CA VAL A 137 1.33 7.02 9.99
C VAL A 137 1.62 5.66 10.62
N THR A 138 0.66 4.73 10.54
CA THR A 138 0.84 3.37 11.07
C THR A 138 0.47 2.31 10.02
N PRO A 139 1.22 1.21 9.89
CA PRO A 139 0.88 0.13 8.97
C PRO A 139 -0.25 -0.75 9.51
N VAL A 140 -1.02 -1.39 8.61
CA VAL A 140 -1.81 -2.56 8.97
C VAL A 140 -0.85 -3.72 9.25
N PRO A 141 -0.75 -4.22 10.50
CA PRO A 141 0.29 -5.16 10.84
C PRO A 141 0.02 -6.57 10.30
N MET A 142 1.10 -7.20 9.83
CA MET A 142 1.13 -8.62 9.54
C MET A 142 1.32 -9.42 10.86
N HIS A 143 0.71 -10.59 10.95
CA HIS A 143 0.97 -11.47 12.09
C HIS A 143 2.45 -11.87 12.15
N TRP A 144 3.04 -11.91 13.37
CA TRP A 144 4.47 -12.14 13.58
C TRP A 144 5.00 -13.43 12.94
N ARG A 145 4.22 -14.54 12.93
CA ARG A 145 4.59 -15.79 12.26
C ARG A 145 4.80 -15.61 10.76
N ARG A 146 3.95 -14.82 10.10
CA ARG A 146 4.10 -14.51 8.66
C ARG A 146 5.29 -13.61 8.41
N ARG A 147 5.55 -12.66 9.32
CA ARG A 147 6.72 -11.79 9.25
C ARG A 147 8.01 -12.59 9.36
N LEU A 148 8.08 -13.56 10.28
CA LEU A 148 9.22 -14.47 10.40
C LEU A 148 9.39 -15.33 9.14
N ALA A 149 8.31 -15.92 8.60
CA ALA A 149 8.37 -16.74 7.40
C ALA A 149 8.79 -15.97 6.14
N ARG A 150 8.45 -14.67 6.05
CA ARG A 150 8.78 -13.81 4.89
C ARG A 150 10.08 -13.03 5.07
N GLY A 151 10.56 -12.87 6.29
CA GLY A 151 11.78 -12.12 6.63
C GLY A 151 11.64 -10.59 6.54
N TYR A 152 10.49 -10.05 6.15
CA TYR A 152 10.22 -8.60 6.08
C TYR A 152 8.73 -8.26 6.14
N ASP A 153 8.43 -7.01 6.51
CA ASP A 153 7.06 -6.48 6.57
C ASP A 153 6.90 -5.36 5.54
N HIS A 154 6.21 -5.68 4.43
CA HIS A 154 6.05 -4.74 3.33
C HIS A 154 5.11 -3.58 3.66
N ALA A 155 4.07 -3.79 4.49
CA ALA A 155 3.18 -2.71 4.91
C ALA A 155 3.92 -1.69 5.80
N ARG A 156 4.80 -2.17 6.70
CA ARG A 156 5.65 -1.32 7.53
C ARG A 156 6.60 -0.47 6.70
N ASN A 157 7.29 -1.08 5.73
CA ASN A 157 8.23 -0.36 4.88
C ASN A 157 7.51 0.65 3.96
N LEU A 158 6.30 0.31 3.50
CA LEU A 158 5.46 1.23 2.75
C LEU A 158 5.01 2.41 3.61
N ALA A 159 4.54 2.15 4.84
CA ALA A 159 4.13 3.18 5.79
C ALA A 159 5.28 4.13 6.14
N ALA A 160 6.49 3.60 6.34
CA ALA A 160 7.68 4.42 6.59
C ALA A 160 8.01 5.34 5.40
N ALA A 161 7.87 4.85 4.16
CA ALA A 161 8.10 5.66 2.96
C ALA A 161 7.01 6.74 2.78
N VAL A 162 5.74 6.43 3.08
CA VAL A 162 4.64 7.40 3.10
C VAL A 162 4.88 8.47 4.17
N ALA A 163 5.24 8.06 5.38
CA ALA A 163 5.53 8.97 6.49
C ALA A 163 6.69 9.94 6.17
N ALA A 164 7.75 9.43 5.55
CA ALA A 164 8.88 10.25 5.11
C ALA A 164 8.46 11.31 4.08
N GLU A 165 7.61 10.95 3.11
CA GLU A 165 7.09 11.89 2.11
C GLU A 165 6.21 12.97 2.73
N LEU A 166 5.37 12.59 3.70
CA LEU A 166 4.47 13.52 4.42
C LEU A 166 5.15 14.27 5.57
N LYS A 167 6.43 13.94 5.89
CA LYS A 167 7.17 14.48 7.04
C LYS A 167 6.45 14.23 8.37
N LEU A 168 5.86 13.05 8.51
CA LEU A 168 5.13 12.62 9.70
C LEU A 168 5.87 11.50 10.45
N PRO A 169 5.62 11.31 11.74
CA PRO A 169 6.12 10.15 12.47
C PRO A 169 5.51 8.86 11.90
N ALA A 170 6.34 7.82 11.78
CA ALA A 170 5.90 6.47 11.48
C ALA A 170 5.95 5.64 12.76
N GLY A 171 4.88 4.93 13.08
CA GLY A 171 4.81 4.14 14.29
C GLY A 171 4.24 2.74 14.10
N ASP A 172 4.25 1.95 15.16
CA ASP A 172 3.81 0.56 15.22
C ASP A 172 2.71 0.38 16.28
N GLU A 173 1.77 1.31 16.32
CA GLU A 173 0.72 1.38 17.35
C GLU A 173 -0.28 0.25 17.25
N LEU A 174 -0.23 -0.55 16.18
CA LEU A 174 -1.06 -1.72 15.99
C LEU A 174 -0.26 -3.02 16.06
N VAL A 175 -0.88 -4.04 16.66
CA VAL A 175 -0.40 -5.42 16.58
C VAL A 175 -1.52 -6.33 16.13
N ARG A 176 -1.16 -7.35 15.34
CA ARG A 176 -2.07 -8.43 15.00
C ARG A 176 -1.90 -9.56 16.01
N THR A 177 -2.89 -9.74 16.86
CA THR A 177 -2.89 -10.70 17.98
C THR A 177 -3.26 -12.12 17.56
N ARG A 178 -4.05 -12.28 16.47
CA ARG A 178 -4.52 -13.58 15.96
C ARG A 178 -3.89 -13.93 14.62
N ASN A 179 -3.40 -15.17 14.49
CA ASN A 179 -2.94 -15.71 13.21
C ASN A 179 -4.14 -16.25 12.42
N THR A 180 -4.77 -15.39 11.64
CA THR A 180 -5.94 -15.77 10.83
C THR A 180 -5.49 -16.36 9.48
N PRO A 181 -6.21 -17.33 8.89
CA PRO A 181 -5.87 -17.90 7.58
C PRO A 181 -5.72 -16.86 6.47
N PRO A 182 -4.99 -17.18 5.37
CA PRO A 182 -4.94 -16.31 4.19
C PRO A 182 -6.35 -16.07 3.63
N GLN A 183 -6.64 -14.82 3.23
CA GLN A 183 -7.99 -14.45 2.76
C GLN A 183 -8.21 -14.68 1.27
N THR A 184 -7.24 -15.26 0.56
CA THR A 184 -7.21 -15.35 -0.91
C THR A 184 -8.39 -16.09 -1.54
N HIS A 185 -9.01 -17.03 -0.84
CA HIS A 185 -10.14 -17.84 -1.35
C HIS A 185 -11.43 -17.72 -0.52
N LEU A 186 -11.47 -16.76 0.43
CA LEU A 186 -12.61 -16.61 1.31
C LEU A 186 -13.67 -15.67 0.71
N SER A 187 -14.94 -15.97 0.91
CA SER A 187 -16.05 -15.06 0.60
C SER A 187 -15.96 -13.77 1.43
N ARG A 188 -16.73 -12.74 1.05
CA ARG A 188 -16.71 -11.44 1.74
C ARG A 188 -17.10 -11.57 3.21
N SER A 189 -18.16 -12.32 3.53
CA SER A 189 -18.64 -12.53 4.90
C SER A 189 -17.59 -13.23 5.75
N VAL A 190 -17.00 -14.31 5.24
CA VAL A 190 -15.96 -15.06 5.92
C VAL A 190 -14.70 -14.19 6.14
N ARG A 191 -14.35 -13.30 5.21
CA ARG A 191 -13.22 -12.35 5.41
C ARG A 191 -13.45 -11.40 6.58
N ILE A 192 -14.67 -10.91 6.75
CA ILE A 192 -15.03 -10.01 7.86
C ILE A 192 -14.89 -10.77 9.19
N GLU A 193 -15.45 -11.97 9.28
CA GLU A 193 -15.41 -12.76 10.49
C GLU A 193 -14.01 -13.23 10.86
N ASN A 194 -13.22 -13.59 9.86
CA ASN A 194 -11.84 -14.03 10.01
C ASN A 194 -10.94 -12.99 10.72
N VAL A 195 -11.19 -11.70 10.52
CA VAL A 195 -10.36 -10.62 11.08
C VAL A 195 -10.95 -9.95 12.33
N ARG A 196 -12.17 -10.31 12.75
CA ARG A 196 -12.82 -9.73 13.93
C ARG A 196 -11.96 -9.95 15.17
N GLY A 197 -11.63 -8.88 15.91
CA GLY A 197 -10.79 -8.91 17.12
C GLY A 197 -9.34 -9.37 16.86
N ALA A 198 -8.86 -9.28 15.62
CA ALA A 198 -7.51 -9.72 15.28
C ALA A 198 -6.43 -8.65 15.53
N PHE A 199 -6.83 -7.44 15.93
CA PHE A 199 -5.91 -6.34 16.15
C PHE A 199 -6.08 -5.76 17.55
N ALA A 200 -4.97 -5.31 18.13
CA ALA A 200 -4.94 -4.53 19.35
C ALA A 200 -4.03 -3.31 19.15
N ALA A 201 -4.37 -2.21 19.78
CA ALA A 201 -3.55 -1.02 19.81
C ALA A 201 -2.50 -1.09 20.90
N ARG A 202 -1.37 -0.39 20.70
CA ARG A 202 -0.27 -0.20 21.64
C ARG A 202 0.02 1.29 21.74
N GLY A 203 0.57 1.74 22.86
CA GLY A 203 1.01 3.14 22.98
C GLY A 203 -0.17 4.13 23.03
N ALA A 204 -1.08 3.95 23.96
CA ALA A 204 -2.28 4.77 24.10
C ALA A 204 -2.02 6.29 24.03
N ALA A 205 -0.88 6.77 24.54
CA ALA A 205 -0.52 8.19 24.51
C ALA A 205 -0.31 8.76 23.09
N ALA A 206 0.22 7.96 22.16
CA ALA A 206 0.41 8.40 20.78
C ALA A 206 -0.88 8.30 19.96
N ILE A 207 -1.87 7.56 20.43
CA ILE A 207 -3.14 7.34 19.74
C ILE A 207 -4.20 8.32 20.19
N ALA A 208 -4.22 8.69 21.48
CA ALA A 208 -5.26 9.50 22.07
C ALA A 208 -5.40 10.87 21.38
N GLY A 209 -6.58 11.13 20.82
CA GLY A 209 -6.88 12.36 20.09
C GLY A 209 -6.24 12.50 18.71
N ALA A 210 -5.45 11.50 18.26
CA ALA A 210 -4.70 11.59 17.02
C ALA A 210 -5.55 11.29 15.76
N ASN A 211 -5.24 12.00 14.68
CA ASN A 211 -5.67 11.69 13.31
C ASN A 211 -4.65 10.73 12.70
N ILE A 212 -5.04 9.49 12.47
CA ILE A 212 -4.12 8.42 12.06
C ILE A 212 -4.30 8.06 10.59
N LEU A 213 -3.17 8.04 9.84
CA LEU A 213 -3.11 7.48 8.50
C LEU A 213 -2.70 6.00 8.59
N LEU A 214 -3.66 5.12 8.35
CA LEU A 214 -3.43 3.67 8.28
C LEU A 214 -2.97 3.29 6.87
N VAL A 215 -1.88 2.52 6.75
CA VAL A 215 -1.30 2.17 5.45
C VAL A 215 -1.31 0.65 5.24
N ASP A 216 -1.76 0.21 4.04
CA ASP A 216 -1.70 -1.19 3.61
C ASP A 216 -1.32 -1.28 2.11
N ASP A 217 -0.99 -2.47 1.62
CA ASP A 217 -0.68 -2.68 0.20
C ASP A 217 -1.96 -2.77 -0.66
N VAL A 218 -2.94 -3.58 -0.24
CA VAL A 218 -4.16 -3.86 -1.00
C VAL A 218 -5.39 -3.85 -0.11
N CYS A 219 -6.33 -3.00 -0.43
CA CYS A 219 -7.68 -3.04 0.15
C CYS A 219 -8.60 -3.90 -0.73
N THR A 220 -9.07 -5.04 -0.22
CA THR A 220 -10.08 -5.87 -0.88
C THR A 220 -11.49 -5.45 -0.42
N THR A 221 -12.06 -6.13 0.55
CA THR A 221 -13.35 -5.76 1.17
C THR A 221 -13.25 -4.59 2.13
N GLY A 222 -12.03 -4.23 2.56
CA GLY A 222 -11.78 -3.28 3.62
C GLY A 222 -11.92 -3.85 5.03
N ALA A 223 -12.27 -5.13 5.19
CA ALA A 223 -12.50 -5.74 6.49
C ALA A 223 -11.27 -5.68 7.43
N THR A 224 -10.09 -6.00 6.89
CA THR A 224 -8.83 -5.95 7.65
C THR A 224 -8.53 -4.53 8.14
N ALA A 225 -8.58 -3.56 7.23
CA ALA A 225 -8.32 -2.15 7.56
C ALA A 225 -9.41 -1.57 8.49
N SER A 226 -10.67 -1.99 8.32
CA SER A 226 -11.77 -1.58 9.19
C SER A 226 -11.61 -2.10 10.61
N GLU A 227 -11.15 -3.35 10.78
CA GLU A 227 -10.91 -3.91 12.11
C GLU A 227 -9.66 -3.31 12.77
N ALA A 228 -8.62 -3.02 11.97
CA ALA A 228 -7.45 -2.28 12.44
C ALA A 228 -7.82 -0.84 12.87
N ALA A 229 -8.62 -0.14 12.07
CA ALA A 229 -9.14 1.19 12.40
C ALA A 229 -10.01 1.16 13.67
N LYS A 230 -10.83 0.12 13.84
CA LYS A 230 -11.63 -0.08 15.06
C LYS A 230 -10.74 -0.13 16.30
N ALA A 231 -9.64 -0.90 16.26
CA ALA A 231 -8.73 -1.01 17.41
C ALA A 231 -8.08 0.34 17.76
N LEU A 232 -7.75 1.18 16.77
CA LEU A 232 -7.23 2.54 17.00
C LEU A 232 -8.29 3.47 17.60
N LEU A 233 -9.51 3.46 17.06
CA LEU A 233 -10.63 4.29 17.55
C LEU A 233 -11.03 3.88 18.97
N ASP A 234 -11.13 2.58 19.26
CA ASP A 234 -11.41 2.06 20.60
C ASP A 234 -10.32 2.46 21.63
N SER A 235 -9.12 2.79 21.15
CA SER A 235 -7.99 3.25 21.96
C SER A 235 -7.85 4.77 22.01
N GLY A 236 -8.84 5.52 21.50
CA GLY A 236 -8.93 6.96 21.61
C GLY A 236 -8.45 7.76 20.40
N ALA A 237 -8.15 7.14 19.26
CA ALA A 237 -7.89 7.90 18.04
C ALA A 237 -9.12 8.76 17.68
N LEU A 238 -8.87 10.00 17.26
CA LEU A 238 -9.95 10.89 16.83
C LEU A 238 -10.52 10.46 15.48
N ARG A 239 -9.63 10.11 14.54
CA ARG A 239 -10.00 9.75 13.18
C ARG A 239 -8.97 8.81 12.57
N VAL A 240 -9.43 7.91 11.69
CA VAL A 240 -8.57 7.02 10.92
C VAL A 240 -8.91 7.15 9.44
N MET A 241 -7.91 7.43 8.60
CA MET A 241 -7.96 7.31 7.14
C MET A 241 -7.14 6.11 6.68
N LEU A 242 -7.50 5.54 5.54
CA LEU A 242 -6.79 4.43 4.93
C LEU A 242 -6.09 4.88 3.65
N ALA A 243 -4.77 4.63 3.55
CA ALA A 243 -4.01 4.77 2.32
C ALA A 243 -3.54 3.39 1.83
N VAL A 244 -3.79 3.08 0.55
CA VAL A 244 -3.43 1.79 -0.06
C VAL A 244 -2.84 1.97 -1.46
N VAL A 245 -1.94 1.09 -1.84
CA VAL A 245 -1.42 1.08 -3.21
C VAL A 245 -2.52 0.70 -4.19
N ALA A 246 -3.31 -0.33 -3.87
CA ALA A 246 -4.37 -0.75 -4.79
C ALA A 246 -5.67 -1.14 -4.08
N LYS A 247 -6.80 -0.92 -4.78
CA LYS A 247 -8.11 -1.41 -4.39
C LYS A 247 -8.54 -2.56 -5.29
N SER A 248 -8.78 -3.72 -4.69
CA SER A 248 -9.38 -4.84 -5.40
C SER A 248 -10.88 -4.61 -5.57
N GLU A 249 -11.35 -4.71 -6.78
CA GLU A 249 -12.74 -4.54 -7.18
C GLU A 249 -13.28 -5.85 -7.74
N PRO A 250 -14.59 -6.12 -7.63
CA PRO A 250 -15.18 -7.22 -8.39
C PRO A 250 -14.97 -6.97 -9.88
N PRO A 251 -14.88 -8.04 -10.70
CA PRO A 251 -14.77 -7.87 -12.13
C PRO A 251 -15.95 -6.99 -12.62
N ARG A 252 -15.67 -5.74 -12.93
CA ARG A 252 -16.56 -4.94 -13.77
C ARG A 252 -16.17 -5.30 -15.18
N ALA A 253 -17.16 -5.60 -16.01
CA ALA A 253 -16.97 -5.53 -17.43
C ALA A 253 -16.52 -4.08 -17.73
N TYR A 254 -15.21 -3.88 -17.91
CA TYR A 254 -14.70 -2.69 -18.58
C TYR A 254 -15.11 -2.86 -20.05
N ALA A 255 -16.40 -2.63 -20.32
CA ALA A 255 -16.90 -2.51 -21.66
C ALA A 255 -16.40 -1.15 -22.17
N GLY A 256 -15.50 -1.19 -23.10
CA GLY A 256 -15.24 -0.06 -23.98
C GLY A 256 -13.84 0.55 -23.86
N GLY A 257 -13.04 0.32 -24.88
CA GLY A 257 -11.98 1.21 -25.26
C GLY A 257 -10.62 0.56 -25.58
N ALA A 258 -10.65 -0.37 -26.52
CA ALA A 258 -9.50 -0.63 -27.34
C ALA A 258 -9.99 -0.81 -28.79
N THR A 259 -10.06 0.27 -29.50
CA THR A 259 -9.96 0.33 -30.97
C THR A 259 -8.83 1.25 -31.30
#